data_919afe4cb3451a2c1813b66a61169fe0
#
_entry.id   919afe4cb3451a2c1813b66a61169fe0
#
_cell.length_a   1.000
_cell.length_b   1.000
_cell.length_c   1.000
_cell.angle_alpha   90.00
_cell.angle_beta   90.00
_cell.angle_gamma   90.00
#
_symmetry.space_group_name_H-M   'P 1'
#
loop_
_entity.id
_entity.type
_entity.pdbx_description
1 polymer ?
#
loop_
_entity_poly.entity_id
_entity_poly.type
_entity_poly.pdbx_seq_one_letter_code
_entity_poly.pdbx_strand_id
1 'polypeptide(L)'
;NCDAIVVALKSRTAPVKEAVNDSIQALKWMKAQGAAQLYIKYCSTFDSTKEGNIGPILDAALETFDIPYTLVCPSLPVNGRTVKEGSLFVNGIPLHESHMKNHPLTPMWASDITVLMKEQSKYPCMKLSIQELREGKEAVLAKVEKFAAEHPRFYIVPDYYEDAHAELILGIFGDLSLMTGGSGLLG
;
A
#
# COMPACT_ATOMS: atom_id res chain seq x y z
N ASN A 1 0.61 -29.16 -2.66
CA ASN A 1 1.47 -28.00 -2.57
C ASN A 1 0.95 -26.94 -3.54
N CYS A 2 0.82 -25.71 -3.10
CA CYS A 2 0.52 -24.55 -3.93
C CYS A 2 1.56 -23.47 -3.65
N ASP A 3 1.92 -22.67 -4.67
CA ASP A 3 2.92 -21.63 -4.56
C ASP A 3 2.33 -20.33 -4.01
N ALA A 4 1.01 -20.12 -4.14
CA ALA A 4 0.29 -18.98 -3.64
C ALA A 4 -1.11 -19.35 -3.16
N ILE A 5 -1.60 -18.63 -2.12
CA ILE A 5 -2.95 -18.72 -1.59
C ILE A 5 -3.61 -17.36 -1.68
N VAL A 6 -4.80 -17.28 -2.24
CA VAL A 6 -5.59 -16.05 -2.31
C VAL A 6 -6.84 -16.20 -1.44
N VAL A 7 -7.02 -15.29 -0.48
CA VAL A 7 -8.23 -15.20 0.34
C VAL A 7 -9.02 -13.97 -0.10
N ALA A 8 -10.22 -14.19 -0.63
CA ALA A 8 -11.12 -13.13 -1.06
C ALA A 8 -11.95 -12.62 0.12
N LEU A 9 -11.87 -11.31 0.40
CA LEU A 9 -12.61 -10.65 1.48
C LEU A 9 -13.50 -9.52 0.93
N LYS A 10 -14.61 -9.26 1.59
CA LYS A 10 -15.50 -8.11 1.29
C LYS A 10 -15.13 -6.88 2.14
N SER A 11 -13.83 -6.60 2.27
CA SER A 11 -13.31 -5.59 3.19
C SER A 11 -13.36 -4.14 2.68
N ARG A 12 -13.61 -3.91 1.38
CA ARG A 12 -13.54 -2.55 0.79
C ARG A 12 -14.53 -1.57 1.43
N THR A 13 -15.78 -2.00 1.65
CA THR A 13 -16.89 -1.15 2.12
C THR A 13 -17.59 -1.72 3.34
N ALA A 14 -17.05 -2.75 3.96
CA ALA A 14 -17.56 -3.30 5.21
C ALA A 14 -17.30 -2.31 6.39
N PRO A 15 -18.02 -2.43 7.49
CA PRO A 15 -17.68 -1.71 8.72
C PRO A 15 -16.21 -1.94 9.11
N VAL A 16 -15.51 -0.88 9.54
CA VAL A 16 -14.06 -0.92 9.80
C VAL A 16 -13.66 -2.07 10.72
N LYS A 17 -14.39 -2.27 11.82
CA LYS A 17 -14.10 -3.34 12.80
C LYS A 17 -14.19 -4.73 12.17
N GLU A 18 -15.19 -4.97 11.34
CA GLU A 18 -15.39 -6.22 10.63
C GLU A 18 -14.28 -6.43 9.60
N ALA A 19 -14.01 -5.41 8.76
CA ALA A 19 -12.97 -5.45 7.77
C ALA A 19 -11.58 -5.74 8.37
N VAL A 20 -11.24 -5.12 9.49
CA VAL A 20 -9.99 -5.36 10.22
C VAL A 20 -9.96 -6.76 10.78
N ASN A 21 -11.00 -7.20 11.48
CA ASN A 21 -11.06 -8.53 12.09
C ASN A 21 -10.88 -9.63 11.04
N ASP A 22 -11.65 -9.58 9.96
CA ASP A 22 -11.62 -10.60 8.91
C ASP A 22 -10.26 -10.62 8.19
N SER A 23 -9.69 -9.44 7.93
CA SER A 23 -8.37 -9.33 7.30
C SER A 23 -7.28 -9.93 8.19
N ILE A 24 -7.27 -9.60 9.49
CA ILE A 24 -6.27 -10.13 10.43
C ILE A 24 -6.43 -11.63 10.63
N GLN A 25 -7.65 -12.15 10.71
CA GLN A 25 -7.88 -13.60 10.78
C GLN A 25 -7.36 -14.33 9.54
N ALA A 26 -7.63 -13.78 8.33
CA ALA A 26 -7.13 -14.34 7.09
C ALA A 26 -5.59 -14.35 7.03
N LEU A 27 -4.95 -13.25 7.43
CA LEU A 27 -3.48 -13.14 7.47
C LEU A 27 -2.86 -14.14 8.46
N LYS A 28 -3.43 -14.26 9.67
CA LYS A 28 -3.00 -15.25 10.66
C LYS A 28 -3.14 -16.67 10.15
N TRP A 29 -4.26 -16.97 9.49
CA TRP A 29 -4.49 -18.29 8.90
C TRP A 29 -3.46 -18.59 7.81
N MET A 30 -3.19 -17.65 6.88
CA MET A 30 -2.16 -17.83 5.85
C MET A 30 -0.77 -18.08 6.45
N LYS A 31 -0.39 -17.31 7.50
CA LYS A 31 0.86 -17.55 8.23
C LYS A 31 0.91 -18.95 8.84
N ALA A 32 -0.19 -19.43 9.44
CA ALA A 32 -0.28 -20.78 10.00
C ALA A 32 -0.19 -21.89 8.93
N GLN A 33 -0.55 -21.58 7.67
CA GLN A 33 -0.33 -22.49 6.53
C GLN A 33 1.12 -22.46 6.00
N GLY A 34 2.01 -21.67 6.57
CA GLY A 34 3.41 -21.59 6.19
C GLY A 34 3.73 -20.51 5.13
N ALA A 35 2.83 -19.54 4.90
CA ALA A 35 3.13 -18.44 4.00
C ALA A 35 4.36 -17.66 4.47
N ALA A 36 5.40 -17.61 3.62
CA ALA A 36 6.63 -16.87 3.90
C ALA A 36 6.38 -15.35 3.81
N GLN A 37 5.62 -14.93 2.81
CA GLN A 37 5.26 -13.54 2.56
C GLN A 37 3.75 -13.36 2.54
N LEU A 38 3.27 -12.23 3.04
CA LEU A 38 1.88 -11.82 2.99
C LEU A 38 1.73 -10.60 2.06
N TYR A 39 0.62 -10.54 1.33
CA TYR A 39 0.29 -9.39 0.48
C TYR A 39 -1.15 -8.95 0.74
N ILE A 40 -1.33 -7.70 1.16
CA ILE A 40 -2.67 -7.10 1.30
C ILE A 40 -2.98 -6.32 0.03
N LYS A 41 -3.90 -6.87 -0.78
CA LYS A 41 -4.29 -6.27 -2.06
C LYS A 41 -5.53 -5.41 -1.92
N TYR A 42 -5.43 -4.14 -2.30
CA TYR A 42 -6.55 -3.20 -2.41
C TYR A 42 -6.67 -2.62 -3.83
N CYS A 43 -7.65 -1.74 -4.05
CA CYS A 43 -7.92 -1.17 -5.37
C CYS A 43 -6.81 -0.21 -5.80
N SER A 44 -6.46 -0.23 -7.09
CA SER A 44 -5.47 0.68 -7.69
C SER A 44 -5.94 2.15 -7.71
N THR A 45 -7.22 2.42 -7.49
CA THR A 45 -7.79 3.75 -7.30
C THR A 45 -7.96 4.13 -5.82
N PHE A 46 -7.33 3.39 -4.93
CA PHE A 46 -7.34 3.60 -3.48
C PHE A 46 -8.72 3.59 -2.81
N ASP A 47 -9.79 3.37 -3.48
CA ASP A 47 -11.22 3.32 -3.08
C ASP A 47 -11.48 3.33 -1.57
N SER A 48 -11.11 4.41 -0.89
CA SER A 48 -11.15 4.51 0.57
C SER A 48 -11.44 5.95 0.99
N THR A 49 -12.51 6.15 1.73
CA THR A 49 -12.89 7.45 2.30
C THR A 49 -12.03 7.80 3.52
N LYS A 50 -12.32 8.92 4.19
CA LYS A 50 -11.65 9.29 5.45
C LYS A 50 -11.84 8.25 6.55
N GLU A 51 -13.00 7.56 6.56
CA GLU A 51 -13.33 6.45 7.45
C GLU A 51 -13.10 5.09 6.74
N GLY A 52 -12.18 5.06 5.79
CA GLY A 52 -11.95 3.87 4.96
C GLY A 52 -11.17 2.78 5.68
N ASN A 53 -11.06 1.64 5.02
CA ASN A 53 -10.57 0.41 5.62
C ASN A 53 -9.08 0.14 5.37
N ILE A 54 -8.44 0.82 4.39
CA ILE A 54 -7.04 0.53 4.05
C ILE A 54 -6.14 0.81 5.26
N GLY A 55 -6.13 2.04 5.77
CA GLY A 55 -5.31 2.41 6.92
C GLY A 55 -5.50 1.49 8.13
N PRO A 56 -6.74 1.31 8.64
CA PRO A 56 -6.99 0.46 9.81
C PRO A 56 -6.57 -1.00 9.64
N ILE A 57 -6.75 -1.58 8.45
CA ILE A 57 -6.31 -2.96 8.16
C ILE A 57 -4.78 -3.03 8.18
N LEU A 58 -4.10 -2.07 7.56
CA LEU A 58 -2.64 -2.04 7.50
C LEU A 58 -2.03 -1.79 8.89
N ASP A 59 -2.58 -0.85 9.67
CA ASP A 59 -2.16 -0.60 11.06
C ASP A 59 -2.24 -1.88 11.89
N ALA A 60 -3.39 -2.55 11.84
CA ALA A 60 -3.60 -3.80 12.57
C ALA A 60 -2.64 -4.92 12.11
N ALA A 61 -2.30 -4.98 10.83
CA ALA A 61 -1.34 -5.94 10.30
C ALA A 61 0.07 -5.66 10.81
N LEU A 62 0.54 -4.40 10.75
CA LEU A 62 1.84 -4.02 11.31
C LEU A 62 1.94 -4.36 12.81
N GLU A 63 0.89 -4.05 13.58
CA GLU A 63 0.83 -4.34 15.01
C GLU A 63 0.80 -5.85 15.29
N THR A 64 -0.02 -6.61 14.56
CA THR A 64 -0.21 -8.06 14.79
C THR A 64 1.05 -8.87 14.52
N PHE A 65 1.82 -8.49 13.51
CA PHE A 65 3.02 -9.24 13.09
C PHE A 65 4.32 -8.56 13.52
N ASP A 66 4.24 -7.49 14.33
CA ASP A 66 5.38 -6.68 14.79
C ASP A 66 6.29 -6.23 13.64
N ILE A 67 5.67 -5.69 12.60
CA ILE A 67 6.36 -5.21 11.39
C ILE A 67 6.56 -3.69 11.51
N PRO A 68 7.78 -3.17 11.32
CA PRO A 68 8.05 -1.75 11.46
C PRO A 68 7.51 -0.93 10.29
N TYR A 69 7.52 -1.44 9.07
CA TYR A 69 7.01 -0.73 7.90
C TYR A 69 6.61 -1.66 6.76
N THR A 70 5.77 -1.13 5.87
CA THR A 70 5.44 -1.76 4.59
C THR A 70 5.18 -0.71 3.53
N LEU A 71 5.01 -1.15 2.28
CA LEU A 71 4.67 -0.25 1.18
C LEU A 71 3.17 0.10 1.18
N VAL A 72 2.83 1.28 0.68
CA VAL A 72 1.50 1.64 0.19
C VAL A 72 1.63 1.98 -1.29
N CYS A 73 1.42 1.00 -2.16
CA CYS A 73 1.73 1.07 -3.58
C CYS A 73 0.51 0.67 -4.45
N PRO A 74 -0.49 1.56 -4.62
CA PRO A 74 -1.68 1.27 -5.43
C PRO A 74 -1.41 1.22 -6.93
N SER A 75 -0.25 1.64 -7.41
CA SER A 75 0.07 1.79 -8.83
C SER A 75 -0.16 0.53 -9.66
N LEU A 76 -0.62 0.75 -10.87
CA LEU A 76 -0.79 -0.23 -11.94
C LEU A 76 -0.71 0.50 -13.29
N PRO A 77 0.50 0.84 -13.80
CA PRO A 77 0.67 1.68 -14.98
C PRO A 77 -0.03 1.16 -16.23
N VAL A 78 -0.03 -0.15 -16.45
CA VAL A 78 -0.73 -0.80 -17.55
C VAL A 78 -2.23 -0.46 -17.61
N ASN A 79 -2.83 -0.14 -16.46
CA ASN A 79 -4.22 0.31 -16.37
C ASN A 79 -4.33 1.83 -16.14
N GLY A 80 -3.27 2.60 -16.36
CA GLY A 80 -3.25 4.04 -16.21
C GLY A 80 -3.33 4.55 -14.76
N ARG A 81 -2.98 3.72 -13.77
CA ARG A 81 -2.88 4.13 -12.37
C ARG A 81 -1.41 4.30 -12.03
N THR A 82 -1.01 5.54 -11.77
CA THR A 82 0.39 5.89 -11.54
C THR A 82 0.53 6.72 -10.28
N VAL A 83 1.65 6.55 -9.58
CA VAL A 83 2.01 7.39 -8.42
C VAL A 83 3.28 8.15 -8.74
N LYS A 84 3.22 9.47 -8.60
CA LYS A 84 4.35 10.39 -8.76
C LYS A 84 4.33 11.44 -7.65
N GLU A 85 5.48 11.61 -6.99
CA GLU A 85 5.62 12.52 -5.83
C GLU A 85 4.58 12.26 -4.72
N GLY A 86 4.22 10.98 -4.56
CA GLY A 86 3.20 10.52 -3.61
C GLY A 86 1.75 10.76 -4.04
N SER A 87 1.50 11.37 -5.20
CA SER A 87 0.16 11.62 -5.74
C SER A 87 -0.24 10.52 -6.72
N LEU A 88 -1.47 10.01 -6.56
CA LEU A 88 -2.08 9.00 -7.43
C LEU A 88 -2.84 9.67 -8.58
N PHE A 89 -2.57 9.19 -9.79
CA PHE A 89 -3.22 9.62 -11.02
C PHE A 89 -3.99 8.48 -11.67
N VAL A 90 -5.06 8.82 -12.36
CA VAL A 90 -5.89 7.93 -13.18
C VAL A 90 -5.87 8.45 -14.61
N ASN A 91 -5.21 7.74 -15.52
CA ASN A 91 -5.00 8.16 -16.91
C ASN A 91 -4.42 9.58 -17.02
N GLY A 92 -3.44 9.91 -16.17
CA GLY A 92 -2.79 11.21 -16.13
C GLY A 92 -3.56 12.33 -15.41
N ILE A 93 -4.78 12.05 -14.94
CA ILE A 93 -5.60 13.02 -14.18
C ILE A 93 -5.43 12.74 -12.68
N PRO A 94 -5.18 13.76 -11.83
CA PRO A 94 -5.15 13.57 -10.39
C PRO A 94 -6.40 12.84 -9.87
N LEU A 95 -6.24 11.90 -8.93
CA LEU A 95 -7.31 11.03 -8.46
C LEU A 95 -8.60 11.80 -8.10
N HIS A 96 -8.47 12.89 -7.32
CA HIS A 96 -9.60 13.71 -6.86
C HIS A 96 -10.25 14.58 -7.97
N GLU A 97 -9.61 14.70 -9.13
CA GLU A 97 -10.15 15.37 -10.32
C GLU A 97 -10.71 14.38 -11.34
N SER A 98 -10.33 13.11 -11.22
CA SER A 98 -10.77 12.03 -12.11
C SER A 98 -12.25 11.67 -11.89
N HIS A 99 -12.76 10.70 -12.67
CA HIS A 99 -14.10 10.16 -12.46
C HIS A 99 -14.33 9.60 -11.05
N MET A 100 -13.24 9.28 -10.33
CA MET A 100 -13.30 8.76 -8.96
C MET A 100 -13.82 9.76 -7.93
N LYS A 101 -13.78 11.05 -8.22
CA LYS A 101 -14.40 12.09 -7.35
C LYS A 101 -15.90 11.89 -7.16
N ASN A 102 -16.57 11.27 -8.13
CA ASN A 102 -18.01 11.01 -8.13
C ASN A 102 -18.32 9.52 -7.85
N HIS A 103 -17.36 8.74 -7.36
CA HIS A 103 -17.60 7.34 -7.07
C HIS A 103 -18.70 7.18 -6.02
N PRO A 104 -19.75 6.37 -6.27
CA PRO A 104 -20.97 6.36 -5.45
C PRO A 104 -20.75 5.90 -4.00
N LEU A 105 -19.76 5.04 -3.75
CA LEU A 105 -19.46 4.49 -2.42
C LEU A 105 -18.23 5.12 -1.77
N THR A 106 -17.22 5.44 -2.59
CA THR A 106 -15.92 5.92 -2.12
C THR A 106 -15.47 7.13 -2.96
N PRO A 107 -16.16 8.28 -2.88
CA PRO A 107 -15.76 9.49 -3.61
C PRO A 107 -14.37 9.93 -3.15
N MET A 108 -13.43 10.04 -4.10
CA MET A 108 -12.05 10.38 -3.80
C MET A 108 -11.90 11.90 -3.71
N TRP A 109 -11.39 12.36 -2.60
CA TRP A 109 -11.32 13.78 -2.19
C TRP A 109 -9.90 14.35 -2.21
N ALA A 110 -8.87 13.51 -2.32
CA ALA A 110 -7.47 13.87 -2.43
C ALA A 110 -6.74 12.92 -3.40
N SER A 111 -5.58 13.33 -3.89
CA SER A 111 -4.73 12.49 -4.73
C SER A 111 -3.44 12.08 -4.03
N ASP A 112 -2.96 12.85 -3.06
CA ASP A 112 -1.78 12.52 -2.28
C ASP A 112 -2.10 11.36 -1.32
N ILE A 113 -1.41 10.24 -1.51
CA ILE A 113 -1.62 9.02 -0.72
C ILE A 113 -1.31 9.27 0.75
N THR A 114 -0.31 10.10 1.05
CA THR A 114 0.03 10.41 2.45
C THR A 114 -1.07 11.18 3.15
N VAL A 115 -1.80 12.03 2.42
CA VAL A 115 -2.98 12.76 2.92
C VAL A 115 -4.14 11.80 3.12
N LEU A 116 -4.38 10.87 2.18
CA LEU A 116 -5.42 9.85 2.30
C LEU A 116 -5.15 8.92 3.48
N MET A 117 -3.90 8.49 3.67
CA MET A 117 -3.51 7.62 4.79
C MET A 117 -3.59 8.33 6.13
N LYS A 118 -3.25 9.61 6.22
CA LYS A 118 -3.29 10.39 7.47
C LYS A 118 -4.67 10.40 8.14
N GLU A 119 -5.74 10.34 7.36
CA GLU A 119 -7.11 10.33 7.89
C GLU A 119 -7.53 8.93 8.40
N GLN A 120 -6.80 7.88 8.02
CA GLN A 120 -7.18 6.50 8.31
C GLN A 120 -6.20 5.77 9.23
N SER A 121 -4.92 6.17 9.22
CA SER A 121 -3.84 5.48 9.89
C SER A 121 -3.29 6.27 11.07
N LYS A 122 -2.83 5.55 12.09
CA LYS A 122 -2.06 6.09 13.22
C LYS A 122 -0.61 6.41 12.83
N TYR A 123 -0.12 5.84 11.72
CA TYR A 123 1.28 5.85 11.34
C TYR A 123 1.54 6.76 10.15
N PRO A 124 2.68 7.48 10.15
CA PRO A 124 3.03 8.38 9.06
C PRO A 124 3.41 7.64 7.79
N CYS A 125 3.46 8.39 6.69
CA CYS A 125 3.96 7.91 5.40
C CYS A 125 5.24 8.64 5.02
N MET A 126 6.22 7.89 4.53
CA MET A 126 7.44 8.37 3.86
C MET A 126 7.23 8.27 2.35
N LYS A 127 7.46 9.34 1.62
CA LYS A 127 7.51 9.30 0.15
C LYS A 127 8.90 8.88 -0.31
N LEU A 128 8.96 8.08 -1.36
CA LEU A 128 10.20 7.79 -2.09
C LEU A 128 10.02 8.13 -3.57
N SER A 129 10.73 9.15 -4.02
CA SER A 129 10.76 9.53 -5.42
C SER A 129 11.50 8.50 -6.27
N ILE A 130 11.24 8.52 -7.58
CA ILE A 130 11.96 7.63 -8.51
C ILE A 130 13.47 7.91 -8.53
N GLN A 131 13.89 9.17 -8.31
CA GLN A 131 15.29 9.55 -8.23
C GLN A 131 15.96 8.85 -7.04
N GLU A 132 15.31 8.85 -5.88
CA GLU A 132 15.79 8.18 -4.69
C GLU A 132 15.83 6.65 -4.87
N LEU A 133 14.81 6.04 -5.48
CA LEU A 133 14.82 4.61 -5.79
C LEU A 133 16.00 4.21 -6.69
N ARG A 134 16.39 5.09 -7.62
CA ARG A 134 17.56 4.89 -8.53
C ARG A 134 18.91 5.05 -7.84
N GLU A 135 18.98 5.60 -6.64
CA GLU A 135 20.22 5.66 -5.83
C GLU A 135 20.67 4.26 -5.37
N GLY A 136 19.78 3.26 -5.46
CA GLY A 136 20.06 1.86 -5.12
C GLY A 136 19.67 1.47 -3.70
N LYS A 137 19.69 0.16 -3.46
CA LYS A 137 19.16 -0.47 -2.23
C LYS A 137 19.78 0.11 -0.95
N GLU A 138 21.10 0.26 -0.91
CA GLU A 138 21.80 0.75 0.30
C GLU A 138 21.40 2.19 0.65
N ALA A 139 21.39 3.09 -0.34
CA ALA A 139 21.03 4.49 -0.13
C ALA A 139 19.57 4.64 0.32
N VAL A 140 18.65 3.90 -0.30
CA VAL A 140 17.23 3.91 0.07
C VAL A 140 17.05 3.37 1.48
N LEU A 141 17.66 2.23 1.83
CA LEU A 141 17.53 1.65 3.16
C LEU A 141 18.11 2.55 4.25
N ALA A 142 19.21 3.27 3.99
CA ALA A 142 19.74 4.27 4.93
C ALA A 142 18.73 5.41 5.19
N LYS A 143 17.97 5.85 4.17
CA LYS A 143 16.88 6.83 4.34
C LYS A 143 15.72 6.25 5.15
N VAL A 144 15.36 4.99 4.89
CA VAL A 144 14.32 4.27 5.64
C VAL A 144 14.72 4.13 7.12
N GLU A 145 15.96 3.74 7.40
CA GLU A 145 16.47 3.63 8.77
C GLU A 145 16.45 4.97 9.52
N LYS A 146 16.83 6.05 8.84
CA LYS A 146 16.75 7.40 9.42
C LYS A 146 15.31 7.78 9.77
N PHE A 147 14.34 7.46 8.91
CA PHE A 147 12.92 7.71 9.18
C PHE A 147 12.40 6.82 10.31
N ALA A 148 12.84 5.55 10.36
CA ALA A 148 12.48 4.58 11.40
C ALA A 148 12.98 5.00 12.80
N ALA A 149 14.08 5.75 12.90
CA ALA A 149 14.59 6.24 14.17
C ALA A 149 13.61 7.20 14.88
N GLU A 150 12.77 7.90 14.12
CA GLU A 150 11.76 8.83 14.65
C GLU A 150 10.34 8.20 14.67
N HIS A 151 10.13 7.16 13.86
CA HIS A 151 8.82 6.55 13.65
C HIS A 151 8.92 5.02 13.74
N PRO A 152 8.54 4.41 14.88
CA PRO A 152 8.67 2.95 15.09
C PRO A 152 7.80 2.12 14.15
N ARG A 153 6.72 2.72 13.60
CA ARG A 153 5.90 2.14 12.51
C ARG A 153 5.52 3.22 11.52
N PHE A 154 5.57 2.89 10.22
CA PHE A 154 5.26 3.82 9.13
C PHE A 154 5.00 3.07 7.81
N TYR A 155 4.62 3.84 6.80
CA TYR A 155 4.41 3.36 5.44
C TYR A 155 5.36 4.04 4.47
N ILE A 156 5.72 3.34 3.41
CA ILE A 156 6.52 3.87 2.31
C ILE A 156 5.63 3.97 1.07
N VAL A 157 5.55 5.16 0.49
CA VAL A 157 4.82 5.46 -0.75
C VAL A 157 5.84 5.68 -1.86
N PRO A 158 6.17 4.65 -2.66
CA PRO A 158 7.14 4.79 -3.74
C PRO A 158 6.49 5.39 -4.98
N ASP A 159 7.25 6.20 -5.72
CA ASP A 159 6.89 6.57 -7.08
C ASP A 159 6.85 5.32 -7.97
N TYR A 160 5.75 5.16 -8.71
CA TYR A 160 5.58 4.07 -9.66
C TYR A 160 4.65 4.52 -10.79
N TYR A 161 5.20 4.92 -11.92
CA TYR A 161 4.45 5.43 -13.08
C TYR A 161 4.88 4.83 -14.42
N GLU A 162 5.86 3.92 -14.43
CA GLU A 162 6.32 3.11 -15.56
C GLU A 162 6.56 1.68 -15.10
N ASP A 163 6.36 0.68 -15.94
CA ASP A 163 6.48 -0.74 -15.56
C ASP A 163 7.88 -1.09 -15.02
N ALA A 164 8.94 -0.49 -15.57
CA ALA A 164 10.31 -0.68 -15.08
C ALA A 164 10.52 -0.26 -13.62
N HIS A 165 9.64 0.57 -13.04
CA HIS A 165 9.75 0.97 -11.63
C HIS A 165 9.39 -0.17 -10.67
N ALA A 166 8.60 -1.16 -11.11
CA ALA A 166 8.30 -2.34 -10.30
C ALA A 166 9.58 -3.09 -9.94
N GLU A 167 10.49 -3.28 -10.91
CA GLU A 167 11.78 -3.98 -10.68
C GLU A 167 12.64 -3.24 -9.66
N LEU A 168 12.69 -1.89 -9.72
CA LEU A 168 13.43 -1.09 -8.73
C LEU A 168 12.84 -1.26 -7.33
N ILE A 169 11.52 -1.16 -7.19
CA ILE A 169 10.83 -1.31 -5.92
C ILE A 169 11.03 -2.71 -5.36
N LEU A 170 10.84 -3.74 -6.16
CA LEU A 170 10.98 -5.13 -5.76
C LEU A 170 12.44 -5.50 -5.45
N GLY A 171 13.41 -4.94 -6.17
CA GLY A 171 14.84 -5.11 -5.89
C GLY A 171 15.25 -4.59 -4.51
N ILE A 172 14.53 -3.60 -3.99
CA ILE A 172 14.80 -3.02 -2.67
C ILE A 172 13.94 -3.68 -1.58
N PHE A 173 12.62 -3.83 -1.83
CA PHE A 173 11.62 -4.17 -0.84
C PHE A 173 10.95 -5.54 -1.05
N GLY A 174 11.32 -6.29 -2.09
CA GLY A 174 10.67 -7.56 -2.43
C GLY A 174 10.78 -8.65 -1.35
N ASP A 175 11.76 -8.51 -0.44
CA ASP A 175 11.97 -9.44 0.68
C ASP A 175 11.13 -9.10 1.93
N LEU A 176 10.31 -8.05 1.91
CA LEU A 176 9.44 -7.72 3.04
C LEU A 176 8.46 -8.86 3.32
N SER A 177 8.32 -9.25 4.58
CA SER A 177 7.38 -10.30 5.01
C SER A 177 5.91 -9.91 4.84
N LEU A 178 5.62 -8.62 4.77
CA LEU A 178 4.32 -8.04 4.45
C LEU A 178 4.51 -6.97 3.38
N MET A 179 3.79 -7.09 2.28
CA MET A 179 3.67 -6.08 1.25
C MET A 179 2.23 -5.67 1.06
N THR A 180 1.99 -4.45 0.57
CA THR A 180 0.65 -4.00 0.26
C THR A 180 0.58 -3.15 -0.99
N GLY A 181 -0.55 -3.19 -1.68
CA GLY A 181 -0.71 -2.42 -2.89
C GLY A 181 -1.87 -2.82 -3.79
N GLY A 182 -1.85 -2.29 -4.99
CA GLY A 182 -2.62 -2.80 -6.11
C GLY A 182 -2.02 -4.11 -6.64
N SER A 183 -2.35 -4.48 -7.87
CA SER A 183 -1.76 -5.67 -8.52
C SER A 183 -0.44 -5.39 -9.26
N GLY A 184 0.03 -4.15 -9.30
CA GLY A 184 1.22 -3.76 -10.07
C GLY A 184 2.54 -4.39 -9.58
N LEU A 185 2.63 -4.77 -8.30
CA LEU A 185 3.80 -5.45 -7.72
C LEU A 185 3.64 -6.98 -7.66
N LEU A 186 2.55 -7.55 -8.21
CA LEU A 186 2.27 -8.99 -8.20
C LEU A 186 2.54 -9.66 -9.55
N GLY A 187 2.92 -8.89 -10.56
CA GLY A 187 3.15 -9.36 -11.94
C GLY A 187 4.59 -9.66 -12.25
#